data_18088013c1646c908f2183de22352a62
#
_entry.id   18088013c1646c908f2183de22352a62
#
_cell.length_a   1.000
_cell.length_b   1.000
_cell.length_c   1.000
_cell.angle_alpha   90.00
_cell.angle_beta   90.00
_cell.angle_gamma   90.00
#
_symmetry.space_group_name_H-M   'P 1'
#
loop_
_entity.id
_entity.type
_entity.pdbx_description
1 polymer ?
#
loop_
_entity_poly.entity_id
_entity_poly.type
_entity_poly.pdbx_seq_one_letter_code
_entity_poly.pdbx_strand_id
1 'polypeptide(L)'
;MRSTFSILYYINRGKVKADWTTAIMCRITIDGKSSVFTTGYYCNPECWNTKNGTVKDGRTNGLLANLRARLETSYMNLLKETGMITAEMLKNEITCVGTVPVTLLKTGEEERERLRIRSVAINSTSSYRQSKSTQAYLHEYLLSMGMNDIAFEDITEDFGWEYK
;
A
#
# COMPACT_ATOMS: atom_id res chain seq x y z
N MET A 1 -20.09 -12.15 17.08
CA MET A 1 -19.77 -13.12 16.02
C MET A 1 -18.26 -13.28 15.94
N ARG A 2 -17.73 -14.50 15.88
CA ARG A 2 -16.29 -14.74 15.78
C ARG A 2 -15.91 -14.61 14.32
N SER A 3 -15.16 -13.56 13.95
CA SER A 3 -14.67 -13.37 12.58
C SER A 3 -13.75 -14.53 12.20
N THR A 4 -13.96 -15.09 11.01
CA THR A 4 -13.11 -16.17 10.48
C THR A 4 -12.07 -15.56 9.55
N PHE A 5 -10.79 -15.78 9.87
CA PHE A 5 -9.66 -15.30 9.07
C PHE A 5 -8.79 -16.48 8.63
N SER A 6 -8.52 -16.60 7.34
CA SER A 6 -7.62 -17.63 6.80
C SER A 6 -6.79 -17.13 5.63
N ILE A 7 -5.58 -17.67 5.52
CA ILE A 7 -4.60 -17.37 4.47
C ILE A 7 -4.22 -18.68 3.80
N LEU A 8 -4.35 -18.73 2.47
CA LEU A 8 -3.98 -19.87 1.65
C LEU A 8 -2.99 -19.44 0.57
N TYR A 9 -1.85 -20.12 0.50
CA TYR A 9 -0.93 -20.03 -0.63
C TYR A 9 -1.21 -21.14 -1.64
N TYR A 10 -1.17 -20.79 -2.93
CA TYR A 10 -1.36 -21.75 -4.01
C TYR A 10 -0.66 -21.27 -5.29
N ILE A 11 -0.50 -22.17 -6.26
CA ILE A 11 0.04 -21.85 -7.58
C ILE A 11 -0.98 -22.15 -8.66
N ASN A 12 -0.87 -21.45 -9.79
CA ASN A 12 -1.65 -21.75 -10.99
C ASN A 12 -0.75 -22.53 -11.97
N ARG A 13 -0.94 -23.83 -12.03
CA ARG A 13 -0.17 -24.73 -12.93
C ARG A 13 -0.42 -24.48 -14.42
N GLY A 14 -1.51 -23.81 -14.78
CA GLY A 14 -1.82 -23.40 -16.16
C GLY A 14 -1.12 -22.12 -16.61
N LYS A 15 -0.46 -21.38 -15.68
CA LYS A 15 0.26 -20.13 -15.96
C LYS A 15 1.73 -20.25 -15.64
N VAL A 16 2.44 -21.13 -16.33
CA VAL A 16 3.87 -21.31 -16.21
C VAL A 16 4.57 -20.42 -17.23
N LYS A 17 5.59 -19.68 -16.78
CA LYS A 17 6.42 -18.83 -17.64
C LYS A 17 7.40 -19.67 -18.47
N ALA A 18 8.07 -19.04 -19.44
CA ALA A 18 9.07 -19.69 -20.29
C ALA A 18 10.29 -20.23 -19.50
N ASP A 19 10.55 -19.68 -18.32
CA ASP A 19 11.58 -20.10 -17.37
C ASP A 19 11.15 -21.23 -16.43
N TRP A 20 10.05 -21.90 -16.72
CA TRP A 20 9.45 -23.00 -15.93
C TRP A 20 9.06 -22.57 -14.50
N THR A 21 8.82 -21.30 -14.28
CA THR A 21 8.32 -20.81 -12.99
C THR A 21 6.86 -20.38 -13.07
N THR A 22 6.16 -20.44 -11.94
CA THR A 22 4.81 -19.89 -11.78
C THR A 22 4.75 -19.02 -10.54
N ALA A 23 3.88 -18.00 -10.57
CA ALA A 23 3.67 -17.12 -9.44
C ALA A 23 2.97 -17.85 -8.29
N ILE A 24 3.44 -17.61 -7.07
CA ILE A 24 2.75 -18.02 -5.86
C ILE A 24 1.68 -16.98 -5.54
N MET A 25 0.43 -17.44 -5.47
CA MET A 25 -0.75 -16.62 -5.17
C MET A 25 -1.09 -16.72 -3.69
N CYS A 26 -1.58 -15.64 -3.12
CA CYS A 26 -2.14 -15.60 -1.78
C CYS A 26 -3.65 -15.35 -1.87
N ARG A 27 -4.44 -16.20 -1.23
CA ARG A 27 -5.88 -15.98 -1.00
C ARG A 27 -6.09 -15.67 0.46
N ILE A 28 -6.71 -14.52 0.72
CA ILE A 28 -7.19 -14.12 2.03
C ILE A 28 -8.69 -14.38 2.05
N THR A 29 -9.18 -15.02 3.11
CA THR A 29 -10.62 -15.19 3.33
C THR A 29 -11.00 -14.65 4.69
N ILE A 30 -11.96 -13.74 4.74
CA ILE A 30 -12.53 -13.15 5.95
C ILE A 30 -14.04 -13.25 5.85
N ASP A 31 -14.66 -13.89 6.85
CA ASP A 31 -16.11 -14.08 6.94
C ASP A 31 -16.74 -14.63 5.64
N GLY A 32 -16.07 -15.62 5.03
CA GLY A 32 -16.50 -16.29 3.80
C GLY A 32 -16.24 -15.52 2.51
N LYS A 33 -15.82 -14.26 2.55
CA LYS A 33 -15.42 -13.47 1.38
C LYS A 33 -13.92 -13.56 1.15
N SER A 34 -13.51 -13.76 -0.10
CA SER A 34 -12.10 -13.95 -0.46
C SER A 34 -11.59 -12.84 -1.36
N SER A 35 -10.33 -12.46 -1.14
CA SER A 35 -9.55 -11.64 -2.06
C SER A 35 -8.23 -12.34 -2.40
N VAL A 36 -7.72 -12.14 -3.61
CA VAL A 36 -6.53 -12.83 -4.11
C VAL A 36 -5.53 -11.82 -4.65
N PHE A 37 -4.24 -12.07 -4.42
CA PHE A 37 -3.15 -11.29 -4.99
C PHE A 37 -1.92 -12.16 -5.25
N THR A 38 -1.00 -11.66 -6.06
CA THR A 38 0.29 -12.29 -6.33
C THR A 38 1.29 -11.91 -5.25
N THR A 39 1.95 -12.90 -4.63
CA THR A 39 2.93 -12.63 -3.55
C THR A 39 4.22 -11.96 -4.04
N GLY A 40 4.46 -11.93 -5.35
CA GLY A 40 5.74 -11.51 -5.94
C GLY A 40 6.80 -12.61 -5.96
N TYR A 41 6.54 -13.77 -5.34
CA TYR A 41 7.44 -14.92 -5.34
C TYR A 41 7.03 -15.93 -6.42
N TYR A 42 8.02 -16.65 -6.94
CA TYR A 42 7.85 -17.64 -7.99
C TYR A 42 8.47 -18.96 -7.57
N CYS A 43 7.94 -20.06 -8.09
CA CYS A 43 8.52 -21.38 -7.88
C CYS A 43 8.30 -22.26 -9.10
N ASN A 44 9.09 -23.35 -9.21
CA ASN A 44 8.81 -24.41 -10.16
C ASN A 44 7.58 -25.19 -9.66
N PRO A 45 6.56 -25.43 -10.52
CA PRO A 45 5.35 -26.17 -10.16
C PRO A 45 5.59 -27.56 -9.57
N GLU A 46 6.67 -28.24 -9.98
CA GLU A 46 7.05 -29.56 -9.46
C GLU A 46 7.59 -29.52 -8.03
N CYS A 47 8.13 -28.35 -7.63
CA CYS A 47 8.63 -28.14 -6.27
C CYS A 47 7.53 -27.72 -5.28
N TRP A 48 6.30 -27.52 -5.76
CA TRP A 48 5.18 -27.06 -4.94
C TRP A 48 4.45 -28.21 -4.22
N ASN A 49 4.37 -28.11 -2.91
CA ASN A 49 3.54 -29.00 -2.09
C ASN A 49 2.16 -28.38 -1.86
N THR A 50 1.16 -28.93 -2.56
CA THR A 50 -0.23 -28.42 -2.53
C THR A 50 -0.89 -28.61 -1.16
N LYS A 51 -0.53 -29.68 -0.41
CA LYS A 51 -1.14 -29.96 0.90
C LYS A 51 -0.74 -28.90 1.94
N ASN A 52 0.53 -28.51 1.94
CA ASN A 52 1.08 -27.62 2.95
C ASN A 52 1.18 -26.16 2.46
N GLY A 53 0.98 -25.89 1.16
CA GLY A 53 1.17 -24.56 0.58
C GLY A 53 2.63 -24.09 0.66
N THR A 54 3.60 -24.99 0.47
CA THR A 54 5.03 -24.75 0.62
C THR A 54 5.82 -25.17 -0.62
N VAL A 55 7.02 -24.64 -0.74
CA VAL A 55 7.99 -25.00 -1.79
C VAL A 55 9.07 -25.89 -1.19
N LYS A 56 9.79 -26.68 -1.99
CA LYS A 56 10.97 -27.43 -1.52
C LYS A 56 12.10 -26.50 -1.03
N ASP A 57 12.14 -25.26 -1.51
CA ASP A 57 13.12 -24.24 -1.11
C ASP A 57 12.77 -23.58 0.23
N GLY A 58 13.67 -23.71 1.21
CA GLY A 58 13.49 -23.14 2.54
C GLY A 58 13.50 -21.62 2.56
N ARG A 59 14.24 -20.96 1.67
CA ARG A 59 14.29 -19.49 1.58
C ARG A 59 12.93 -18.93 1.18
N THR A 60 12.32 -19.49 0.15
CA THR A 60 10.98 -19.06 -0.30
C THR A 60 9.93 -19.32 0.78
N ASN A 61 10.02 -20.45 1.50
CA ASN A 61 9.12 -20.72 2.63
C ASN A 61 9.28 -19.67 3.76
N GLY A 62 10.51 -19.24 4.04
CA GLY A 62 10.77 -18.17 5.01
C GLY A 62 10.10 -16.83 4.59
N LEU A 63 10.18 -16.48 3.30
CA LEU A 63 9.52 -15.29 2.76
C LEU A 63 7.98 -15.38 2.84
N LEU A 64 7.41 -16.56 2.56
CA LEU A 64 5.96 -16.79 2.72
C LEU A 64 5.52 -16.74 4.18
N ALA A 65 6.34 -17.25 5.11
CA ALA A 65 6.06 -17.13 6.55
C ALA A 65 6.10 -15.68 7.03
N ASN A 66 7.07 -14.89 6.58
CA ASN A 66 7.14 -13.46 6.88
C ASN A 66 5.93 -12.70 6.31
N LEU A 67 5.51 -13.02 5.08
CA LEU A 67 4.31 -12.42 4.50
C LEU A 67 3.05 -12.77 5.30
N ARG A 68 2.94 -14.02 5.78
CA ARG A 68 1.84 -14.45 6.67
C ARG A 68 1.83 -13.64 7.96
N ALA A 69 2.96 -13.50 8.63
CA ALA A 69 3.07 -12.73 9.87
C ALA A 69 2.67 -11.25 9.66
N ARG A 70 3.08 -10.65 8.54
CA ARG A 70 2.66 -9.29 8.17
C ARG A 70 1.15 -9.20 7.97
N LEU A 71 0.54 -10.15 7.26
CA LEU A 71 -0.91 -10.21 7.05
C LEU A 71 -1.68 -10.34 8.37
N GLU A 72 -1.20 -11.17 9.28
CA GLU A 72 -1.80 -11.35 10.61
C GLU A 72 -1.69 -10.07 11.46
N THR A 73 -0.55 -9.39 11.41
CA THR A 73 -0.34 -8.10 12.10
C THR A 73 -1.23 -7.00 11.52
N SER A 74 -1.27 -6.84 10.20
CA SER A 74 -2.14 -5.86 9.54
C SER A 74 -3.63 -6.14 9.79
N TYR A 75 -4.04 -7.42 9.80
CA TYR A 75 -5.40 -7.80 10.17
C TYR A 75 -5.78 -7.30 11.57
N MET A 76 -4.90 -7.52 12.55
CA MET A 76 -5.15 -7.09 13.93
C MET A 76 -5.18 -5.57 14.08
N ASN A 77 -4.30 -4.87 13.36
CA ASN A 77 -4.23 -3.40 13.39
C ASN A 77 -5.47 -2.78 12.76
N LEU A 78 -5.83 -3.19 11.54
CA LEU A 78 -7.03 -2.70 10.85
C LEU A 78 -8.30 -3.00 11.65
N LEU A 79 -8.41 -4.18 12.26
CA LEU A 79 -9.56 -4.52 13.09
C LEU A 79 -9.68 -3.60 14.33
N LYS A 80 -8.55 -3.21 14.93
CA LYS A 80 -8.53 -2.27 16.06
C LYS A 80 -8.90 -0.85 15.64
N GLU A 81 -8.43 -0.41 14.47
CA GLU A 81 -8.63 0.96 13.98
C GLU A 81 -10.04 1.19 13.44
N THR A 82 -10.55 0.23 12.67
CA THR A 82 -11.80 0.41 11.92
C THR A 82 -13.00 -0.33 12.53
N GLY A 83 -12.76 -1.25 13.48
CA GLY A 83 -13.79 -2.09 14.08
C GLY A 83 -14.37 -3.18 13.16
N MET A 84 -14.05 -3.12 11.86
CA MET A 84 -14.45 -4.11 10.85
C MET A 84 -13.34 -4.26 9.80
N ILE A 85 -13.26 -5.44 9.20
CA ILE A 85 -12.24 -5.70 8.18
C ILE A 85 -12.80 -6.58 7.07
N THR A 86 -12.40 -6.33 5.83
CA THR A 86 -12.69 -7.16 4.67
C THR A 86 -11.40 -7.74 4.08
N ALA A 87 -11.53 -8.85 3.33
CA ALA A 87 -10.39 -9.45 2.64
C ALA A 87 -9.75 -8.49 1.62
N GLU A 88 -10.54 -7.59 1.07
CA GLU A 88 -10.05 -6.59 0.11
C GLU A 88 -9.29 -5.45 0.81
N MET A 89 -9.77 -4.94 1.94
CA MET A 89 -9.05 -3.97 2.75
C MET A 89 -7.66 -4.51 3.13
N LEU A 90 -7.60 -5.74 3.63
CA LEU A 90 -6.33 -6.36 4.02
C LEU A 90 -5.40 -6.60 2.82
N LYS A 91 -5.94 -6.99 1.67
CA LYS A 91 -5.17 -7.09 0.42
C LYS A 91 -4.59 -5.74 0.03
N ASN A 92 -5.41 -4.68 -0.01
CA ASN A 92 -4.98 -3.34 -0.40
C ASN A 92 -3.89 -2.81 0.53
N GLU A 93 -4.01 -3.04 1.82
CA GLU A 93 -2.99 -2.69 2.81
C GLU A 93 -1.64 -3.38 2.51
N ILE A 94 -1.64 -4.67 2.22
CA ILE A 94 -0.41 -5.44 1.97
C ILE A 94 0.19 -5.17 0.59
N THR A 95 -0.64 -4.98 -0.42
CA THR A 95 -0.17 -4.74 -1.80
C THR A 95 0.11 -3.28 -2.09
N CYS A 96 -0.16 -2.39 -1.12
CA CYS A 96 -0.13 -0.93 -1.27
C CYS A 96 -1.04 -0.44 -2.42
N VAL A 97 -2.00 -1.26 -2.83
CA VAL A 97 -3.05 -0.87 -3.77
C VAL A 97 -4.18 -0.24 -2.95
N GLY A 98 -4.33 1.05 -3.07
CA GLY A 98 -5.24 1.84 -2.23
C GLY A 98 -4.57 2.34 -0.94
N THR A 99 -3.24 2.47 -0.92
CA THR A 99 -2.59 3.39 0.01
C THR A 99 -3.36 4.70 -0.04
N VAL A 100 -3.60 5.28 1.12
CA VAL A 100 -4.07 6.66 1.27
C VAL A 100 -3.60 7.44 0.06
N PRO A 101 -4.49 7.95 -0.78
CA PRO A 101 -4.08 8.62 -2.00
C PRO A 101 -3.00 9.63 -1.62
N VAL A 102 -1.92 9.65 -2.39
CA VAL A 102 -0.85 10.62 -2.19
C VAL A 102 -1.50 11.97 -2.44
N THR A 103 -1.74 12.70 -1.37
CA THR A 103 -2.47 13.96 -1.42
C THR A 103 -1.50 15.13 -1.49
N LEU A 104 -1.95 16.21 -2.10
CA LEU A 104 -1.14 17.39 -2.41
C LEU A 104 -0.58 18.06 -1.15
N LEU A 105 -1.41 18.29 -0.14
CA LEU A 105 -0.97 18.95 1.10
C LEU A 105 -0.06 18.05 1.94
N LYS A 106 -0.36 16.76 2.05
CA LYS A 106 0.47 15.82 2.80
C LYS A 106 1.86 15.70 2.18
N THR A 107 1.95 15.55 0.86
CA THR A 107 3.25 15.51 0.16
C THR A 107 4.00 16.84 0.28
N GLY A 108 3.28 17.95 0.17
CA GLY A 108 3.84 19.29 0.40
C GLY A 108 4.42 19.45 1.81
N GLU A 109 3.80 18.87 2.82
CA GLU A 109 4.30 18.87 4.21
C GLU A 109 5.58 18.04 4.37
N GLU A 110 5.63 16.85 3.77
CA GLU A 110 6.82 16.00 3.76
C GLU A 110 8.00 16.69 3.07
N GLU A 111 7.77 17.32 1.92
CA GLU A 111 8.81 18.05 1.18
C GLU A 111 9.25 19.33 1.93
N ARG A 112 8.34 20.02 2.57
CA ARG A 112 8.66 21.16 3.43
C ARG A 112 9.58 20.76 4.59
N GLU A 113 9.36 19.59 5.19
CA GLU A 113 10.24 19.09 6.25
C GLU A 113 11.64 18.77 5.70
N ARG A 114 11.74 18.19 4.51
CA ARG A 114 13.02 17.99 3.82
C ARG A 114 13.74 19.32 3.56
N LEU A 115 13.01 20.33 3.08
CA LEU A 115 13.57 21.68 2.87
C LEU A 115 14.00 22.32 4.18
N ARG A 116 13.30 22.10 5.29
CA ARG A 116 13.67 22.56 6.62
C ARG A 116 15.02 21.97 7.06
N ILE A 117 15.16 20.64 6.95
CA ILE A 117 16.40 19.95 7.29
C ILE A 117 17.55 20.45 6.43
N ARG A 118 17.34 20.57 5.11
CA ARG A 118 18.32 21.07 4.17
C ARG A 118 18.72 22.53 4.47
N SER A 119 17.77 23.38 4.84
CA SER A 119 18.01 24.81 5.11
C SER A 119 18.97 25.02 6.27
N VAL A 120 18.96 24.14 7.27
CA VAL A 120 19.91 24.14 8.39
C VAL A 120 21.31 23.74 7.89
N ALA A 121 21.39 22.68 7.07
CA ALA A 121 22.67 22.17 6.57
C ALA A 121 23.43 23.15 5.66
N ILE A 122 22.70 23.93 4.85
CA ILE A 122 23.31 24.90 3.89
C ILE A 122 23.22 26.36 4.35
N ASN A 123 22.72 26.61 5.56
CA ASN A 123 22.49 27.94 6.13
C ASN A 123 21.71 28.89 5.19
N SER A 124 20.68 28.36 4.50
CA SER A 124 19.81 29.10 3.59
C SER A 124 18.35 28.74 3.80
N THR A 125 17.53 29.70 4.22
CA THR A 125 16.13 29.48 4.61
C THR A 125 15.09 29.93 3.59
N SER A 126 15.50 30.49 2.45
CA SER A 126 14.59 31.10 1.45
C SER A 126 13.59 30.09 0.88
N SER A 127 14.07 28.94 0.39
CA SER A 127 13.21 27.88 -0.17
C SER A 127 12.22 27.31 0.87
N TYR A 128 12.69 27.13 2.11
CA TYR A 128 11.82 26.68 3.19
C TYR A 128 10.71 27.68 3.52
N ARG A 129 11.05 28.98 3.60
CA ARG A 129 10.05 30.04 3.84
C ARG A 129 9.04 30.13 2.71
N GLN A 130 9.50 30.06 1.46
CA GLN A 130 8.62 30.08 0.29
C GLN A 130 7.68 28.87 0.27
N SER A 131 8.18 27.67 0.53
CA SER A 131 7.33 26.47 0.58
C SER A 131 6.27 26.53 1.66
N LYS A 132 6.58 27.14 2.81
CA LYS A 132 5.62 27.37 3.90
C LYS A 132 4.48 28.28 3.46
N SER A 133 4.78 29.40 2.79
CA SER A 133 3.77 30.34 2.29
C SER A 133 2.92 29.70 1.20
N THR A 134 3.55 29.03 0.24
CA THR A 134 2.84 28.32 -0.86
C THR A 134 1.86 27.28 -0.31
N GLN A 135 2.28 26.49 0.69
CA GLN A 135 1.41 25.49 1.27
C GLN A 135 0.24 26.11 2.05
N ALA A 136 0.45 27.24 2.73
CA ALA A 136 -0.63 27.96 3.41
C ALA A 136 -1.69 28.48 2.42
N TYR A 137 -1.28 29.10 1.32
CA TYR A 137 -2.19 29.55 0.27
C TYR A 137 -2.95 28.40 -0.40
N LEU A 138 -2.25 27.29 -0.68
CA LEU A 138 -2.86 26.12 -1.27
C LEU A 138 -3.92 25.49 -0.34
N HIS A 139 -3.62 25.42 0.95
CA HIS A 139 -4.58 24.94 1.95
C HIS A 139 -5.82 25.84 2.04
N GLU A 140 -5.62 27.15 2.07
CA GLU A 140 -6.71 28.13 2.09
C GLU A 140 -7.58 28.03 0.83
N TYR A 141 -6.96 27.87 -0.33
CA TYR A 141 -7.66 27.64 -1.60
C TYR A 141 -8.51 26.36 -1.56
N LEU A 142 -7.94 25.22 -1.13
CA LEU A 142 -8.69 23.98 -1.00
C LEU A 142 -9.86 24.10 -0.02
N LEU A 143 -9.68 24.78 1.10
CA LEU A 143 -10.77 25.05 2.04
C LEU A 143 -11.88 25.91 1.42
N SER A 144 -11.56 26.88 0.55
CA SER A 144 -12.55 27.67 -0.17
C SER A 144 -13.40 26.83 -1.13
N MET A 145 -12.85 25.71 -1.63
CA MET A 145 -13.56 24.72 -2.44
C MET A 145 -14.31 23.65 -1.59
N GLY A 146 -14.26 23.76 -0.27
CA GLY A 146 -14.87 22.78 0.65
C GLY A 146 -14.08 21.46 0.79
N MET A 147 -12.80 21.46 0.40
CA MET A 147 -11.91 20.31 0.47
C MET A 147 -10.84 20.52 1.55
N ASN A 148 -10.50 19.45 2.30
CA ASN A 148 -9.39 19.49 3.26
C ASN A 148 -8.04 19.17 2.61
N ASP A 149 -8.03 18.38 1.54
CA ASP A 149 -6.87 18.00 0.74
C ASP A 149 -7.37 17.45 -0.61
N ILE A 150 -6.47 17.24 -1.59
CA ILE A 150 -6.80 16.67 -2.91
C ILE A 150 -5.80 15.58 -3.29
N ALA A 151 -6.29 14.45 -3.81
CA ALA A 151 -5.41 13.41 -4.34
C ALA A 151 -4.75 13.87 -5.65
N PHE A 152 -3.50 13.44 -5.91
CA PHE A 152 -2.81 13.83 -7.15
C PHE A 152 -3.54 13.37 -8.41
N GLU A 153 -4.26 12.25 -8.34
CA GLU A 153 -5.06 11.71 -9.44
C GLU A 153 -6.31 12.56 -9.76
N ASP A 154 -6.76 13.38 -8.80
CA ASP A 154 -7.93 14.26 -8.95
C ASP A 154 -7.54 15.68 -9.38
N ILE A 155 -6.25 16.00 -9.49
CA ILE A 155 -5.76 17.30 -9.95
C ILE A 155 -5.93 17.39 -11.47
N THR A 156 -6.81 18.29 -11.90
CA THR A 156 -7.07 18.58 -13.32
C THR A 156 -6.35 19.85 -13.78
N GLU A 157 -6.33 20.08 -15.10
CA GLU A 157 -5.80 21.34 -15.65
C GLU A 157 -6.62 22.55 -15.13
N ASP A 158 -7.94 22.40 -14.97
CA ASP A 158 -8.83 23.43 -14.46
C ASP A 158 -8.46 23.84 -13.03
N PHE A 159 -8.13 22.85 -12.16
CA PHE A 159 -7.63 23.14 -10.82
C PHE A 159 -6.41 24.07 -10.84
N GLY A 160 -5.47 23.85 -11.77
CA GLY A 160 -4.29 24.69 -11.92
C GLY A 160 -4.61 26.10 -12.44
N TRP A 161 -5.64 26.26 -13.26
CA TRP A 161 -6.08 27.56 -13.78
C TRP A 161 -6.86 28.38 -12.73
N GLU A 162 -7.67 27.73 -11.95
CA GLU A 162 -8.47 28.37 -10.89
C GLU A 162 -7.65 28.79 -9.67
N TYR A 163 -6.51 28.14 -9.43
CA TYR A 163 -5.57 28.48 -8.34
C TYR A 163 -4.77 29.77 -8.60
N LYS A 164 -4.78 30.34 -9.79
CA LYS A 164 -4.07 31.60 -10.12
C LYS A 164 -4.75 32.81 -9.48
#